data_26fa0aab4121061f7e6fb5fc25cc7f3c
#
_entry.id   26fa0aab4121061f7e6fb5fc25cc7f3c
#
_cell.length_a   1.000
_cell.length_b   1.000
_cell.length_c   1.000
_cell.angle_alpha   90.00
_cell.angle_beta   90.00
_cell.angle_gamma   90.00
#
_symmetry.space_group_name_H-M   'P 1'
#
loop_
_entity.id
_entity.type
_entity.pdbx_description
1 polymer ?
#
loop_
_entity_poly.entity_id
_entity_poly.type
_entity_poly.pdbx_seq_one_letter_code
_entity_poly.pdbx_strand_id
1 'polypeptide(L)'
;MSSELSHDITDNTEILGLPGRQVLDIAIVRSLSQRSDVRGMLRIAGHFAAMLATGCLIWFAMPSWALLIPAMLVHGFTIVTMFAPMHECVHKTAFKSPWLNDTIGWIAGALCFYNFTYYRRYHTWHHRYTQDEERDPELADPRPVGLLGYVTNISGLWFWINKPRELLQLSFGGAARYAFIPSQSRNLVAWSARAQLALYLSLAIASVATRSTVVLWYWFVPALLAQPLLRALLIVEHTGCSMDSNGLTNTRTTLASWPVRFLMWNMPFHAEHHLYPSIPFHCLPRAHRELKQNLTHIAPSYPAANRQVIQTLRETVVAD
;
A
#
# COMPACT_ATOMS: atom_id res chain seq x y z
N MET A 1 -22.16 3.70 -17.74
CA MET A 1 -21.84 4.72 -16.71
C MET A 1 -22.82 4.76 -15.53
N SER A 2 -24.10 4.39 -15.69
CA SER A 2 -25.09 4.39 -14.59
C SER A 2 -25.08 3.15 -13.68
N SER A 3 -24.57 2.02 -14.13
CA SER A 3 -24.52 0.76 -13.34
C SER A 3 -23.34 0.69 -12.34
N GLU A 4 -22.26 1.43 -12.57
CA GLU A 4 -21.14 1.49 -11.61
C GLU A 4 -21.48 2.35 -10.38
N LEU A 5 -22.33 3.38 -10.53
CA LEU A 5 -22.78 4.21 -9.41
C LEU A 5 -23.72 3.48 -8.45
N SER A 6 -24.52 2.52 -8.94
CA SER A 6 -25.41 1.72 -8.08
C SER A 6 -24.64 0.67 -7.25
N HIS A 7 -23.53 0.12 -7.77
CA HIS A 7 -22.68 -0.80 -7.02
C HIS A 7 -21.88 -0.12 -5.90
N ASP A 8 -21.44 1.14 -6.10
CA ASP A 8 -20.75 1.91 -5.05
C ASP A 8 -21.65 2.25 -3.85
N ILE A 9 -22.97 2.37 -4.04
CA ILE A 9 -23.93 2.70 -2.96
C ILE A 9 -24.29 1.46 -2.14
N THR A 10 -24.46 0.30 -2.77
CA THR A 10 -24.71 -0.98 -2.09
C THR A 10 -23.47 -1.46 -1.31
N ASP A 11 -22.28 -1.24 -1.83
CA ASP A 11 -21.01 -1.58 -1.16
C ASP A 11 -20.82 -0.76 0.14
N ASN A 12 -21.19 0.52 0.14
CA ASN A 12 -21.08 1.37 1.34
C ASN A 12 -22.07 0.98 2.47
N THR A 13 -23.25 0.45 2.16
CA THR A 13 -24.23 0.02 3.17
C THR A 13 -23.85 -1.35 3.76
N GLU A 14 -23.35 -2.28 2.98
CA GLU A 14 -22.81 -3.56 3.48
C GLU A 14 -21.57 -3.33 4.36
N ILE A 15 -20.71 -2.39 3.99
CA ILE A 15 -19.50 -2.02 4.73
C ILE A 15 -19.83 -1.43 6.10
N LEU A 16 -20.90 -0.64 6.23
CA LEU A 16 -21.35 -0.07 7.51
C LEU A 16 -21.96 -1.11 8.47
N GLY A 17 -22.36 -2.27 7.96
CA GLY A 17 -22.89 -3.39 8.76
C GLY A 17 -21.82 -4.30 9.41
N LEU A 18 -20.54 -4.12 9.08
CA LEU A 18 -19.48 -4.95 9.65
C LEU A 18 -19.19 -4.59 11.11
N PRO A 19 -18.84 -5.59 11.97
CA PRO A 19 -18.52 -5.37 13.37
C PRO A 19 -17.43 -4.29 13.56
N GLY A 20 -17.64 -3.42 14.54
CA GLY A 20 -16.72 -2.32 14.87
C GLY A 20 -16.93 -1.02 14.08
N ARG A 21 -17.72 -1.02 13.01
CA ARG A 21 -17.99 0.19 12.18
C ARG A 21 -19.13 1.09 12.69
N GLN A 22 -19.75 0.74 13.80
CA GLN A 22 -20.81 1.53 14.41
C GLN A 22 -20.30 2.50 15.49
N VAL A 23 -18.99 2.65 15.64
CA VAL A 23 -18.36 3.47 16.69
C VAL A 23 -18.55 4.97 16.44
N LEU A 24 -18.42 5.42 15.20
CA LEU A 24 -18.61 6.82 14.84
C LEU A 24 -20.04 7.08 14.37
N ASP A 25 -20.62 8.19 14.84
CA ASP A 25 -21.85 8.70 14.29
C ASP A 25 -21.73 8.98 12.78
N ILE A 26 -22.79 8.69 12.03
CA ILE A 26 -22.86 8.88 10.58
C ILE A 26 -22.55 10.33 10.18
N ALA A 27 -22.96 11.32 10.98
CA ALA A 27 -22.68 12.73 10.73
C ALA A 27 -21.18 13.03 10.83
N ILE A 28 -20.47 12.39 11.80
CA ILE A 28 -19.02 12.49 11.95
C ILE A 28 -18.32 11.85 10.73
N VAL A 29 -18.68 10.62 10.38
CA VAL A 29 -18.13 9.93 9.20
C VAL A 29 -18.30 10.78 7.94
N ARG A 30 -19.50 11.30 7.70
CA ARG A 30 -19.79 12.16 6.54
C ARG A 30 -18.92 13.43 6.54
N SER A 31 -18.72 14.05 7.70
CA SER A 31 -17.86 15.24 7.84
C SER A 31 -16.38 14.95 7.57
N LEU A 32 -15.91 13.76 7.96
CA LEU A 32 -14.53 13.30 7.76
C LEU A 32 -14.29 12.79 6.32
N SER A 33 -15.32 12.33 5.62
CA SER A 33 -15.20 11.74 4.27
C SER A 33 -15.14 12.79 3.13
N GLN A 34 -14.90 14.06 3.43
CA GLN A 34 -14.82 15.12 2.42
C GLN A 34 -13.52 15.03 1.62
N ARG A 35 -13.63 14.68 0.35
CA ARG A 35 -12.50 14.54 -0.60
C ARG A 35 -12.09 15.91 -1.14
N SER A 36 -10.79 16.05 -1.53
CA SER A 36 -10.27 17.34 -2.03
C SER A 36 -9.15 17.11 -3.05
N ASP A 37 -9.34 17.63 -4.26
CA ASP A 37 -8.28 17.61 -5.29
C ASP A 37 -7.07 18.44 -4.86
N VAL A 38 -7.29 19.59 -4.22
CA VAL A 38 -6.21 20.47 -3.77
C VAL A 38 -5.31 19.77 -2.75
N ARG A 39 -5.89 19.10 -1.74
CA ARG A 39 -5.13 18.38 -0.71
C ARG A 39 -4.37 17.18 -1.31
N GLY A 40 -5.01 16.46 -2.23
CA GLY A 40 -4.38 15.38 -2.97
C GLY A 40 -3.21 15.87 -3.82
N MET A 41 -3.41 16.95 -4.61
CA MET A 41 -2.37 17.53 -5.45
C MET A 41 -1.18 18.09 -4.63
N LEU A 42 -1.44 18.78 -3.53
CA LEU A 42 -0.36 19.26 -2.66
C LEU A 42 0.43 18.09 -2.04
N ARG A 43 -0.24 17.01 -1.65
CA ARG A 43 0.44 15.85 -1.08
C ARG A 43 1.29 15.11 -2.13
N ILE A 44 0.77 14.87 -3.33
CA ILE A 44 1.52 14.18 -4.38
C ILE A 44 2.67 15.05 -4.90
N ALA A 45 2.45 16.35 -5.07
CA ALA A 45 3.51 17.29 -5.46
C ALA A 45 4.64 17.33 -4.41
N GLY A 46 4.30 17.35 -3.13
CA GLY A 46 5.28 17.27 -2.04
C GLY A 46 6.03 15.93 -2.03
N HIS A 47 5.35 14.81 -2.36
CA HIS A 47 6.01 13.51 -2.47
C HIS A 47 7.01 13.49 -3.64
N PHE A 48 6.63 13.98 -4.82
CA PHE A 48 7.54 14.12 -5.97
C PHE A 48 8.68 15.11 -5.69
N ALA A 49 8.43 16.19 -4.96
CA ALA A 49 9.48 17.11 -4.53
C ALA A 49 10.50 16.41 -3.60
N ALA A 50 10.03 15.58 -2.68
CA ALA A 50 10.91 14.76 -1.84
C ALA A 50 11.71 13.75 -2.69
N MET A 51 11.09 13.09 -3.67
CA MET A 51 11.79 12.21 -4.61
C MET A 51 12.86 12.96 -5.40
N LEU A 52 12.55 14.15 -5.92
CA LEU A 52 13.52 14.97 -6.65
C LEU A 52 14.69 15.39 -5.75
N ALA A 53 14.40 15.91 -4.56
CA ALA A 53 15.43 16.31 -3.60
C ALA A 53 16.35 15.15 -3.19
N THR A 54 15.78 13.99 -2.91
CA THR A 54 16.56 12.79 -2.57
C THR A 54 17.30 12.21 -3.78
N GLY A 55 16.76 12.35 -5.00
CA GLY A 55 17.49 12.05 -6.24
C GLY A 55 18.72 12.93 -6.41
N CYS A 56 18.62 14.23 -6.11
CA CYS A 56 19.78 15.11 -6.10
C CYS A 56 20.84 14.66 -5.07
N LEU A 57 20.44 14.10 -3.92
CA LEU A 57 21.42 13.54 -2.96
C LEU A 57 22.24 12.40 -3.57
N ILE A 58 21.64 11.54 -4.40
CA ILE A 58 22.37 10.48 -5.12
C ILE A 58 23.44 11.11 -6.02
N TRP A 59 23.10 12.16 -6.77
CA TRP A 59 24.04 12.86 -7.64
C TRP A 59 25.26 13.37 -6.89
N PHE A 60 25.06 14.04 -5.75
CA PHE A 60 26.15 14.57 -4.93
C PHE A 60 26.91 13.46 -4.20
N ALA A 61 26.29 12.31 -3.93
CA ALA A 61 26.91 11.19 -3.23
C ALA A 61 27.72 10.26 -4.16
N MET A 62 27.55 10.33 -5.48
CA MET A 62 28.18 9.42 -6.45
C MET A 62 29.69 9.22 -6.30
N PRO A 63 30.50 10.21 -5.90
CA PRO A 63 31.94 10.00 -5.72
C PRO A 63 32.31 9.08 -4.55
N SER A 64 31.36 8.78 -3.63
CA SER A 64 31.66 8.04 -2.39
C SER A 64 30.58 6.98 -2.11
N TRP A 65 30.96 5.70 -2.11
CA TRP A 65 30.06 4.61 -1.73
C TRP A 65 29.48 4.74 -0.33
N ALA A 66 30.24 5.30 0.61
CA ALA A 66 29.79 5.52 1.99
C ALA A 66 28.63 6.53 2.08
N LEU A 67 28.54 7.47 1.14
CA LEU A 67 27.43 8.43 1.02
C LEU A 67 26.33 7.93 0.07
N LEU A 68 26.72 7.21 -0.99
CA LEU A 68 25.81 6.75 -2.04
C LEU A 68 24.78 5.75 -1.51
N ILE A 69 25.20 4.76 -0.71
CA ILE A 69 24.27 3.75 -0.16
C ILE A 69 23.19 4.40 0.74
N PRO A 70 23.53 5.24 1.74
CA PRO A 70 22.52 5.98 2.50
C PRO A 70 21.61 6.86 1.64
N ALA A 71 22.17 7.58 0.65
CA ALA A 71 21.39 8.42 -0.27
C ALA A 71 20.39 7.57 -1.07
N MET A 72 20.81 6.40 -1.57
CA MET A 72 19.93 5.45 -2.27
C MET A 72 18.84 4.88 -1.36
N LEU A 73 19.15 4.57 -0.11
CA LEU A 73 18.14 4.10 0.85
C LEU A 73 17.07 5.17 1.11
N VAL A 74 17.49 6.43 1.31
CA VAL A 74 16.56 7.54 1.53
C VAL A 74 15.72 7.81 0.27
N HIS A 75 16.34 7.84 -0.90
CA HIS A 75 15.64 8.01 -2.18
C HIS A 75 14.73 6.83 -2.48
N GLY A 76 15.21 5.62 -2.31
CA GLY A 76 14.43 4.41 -2.47
C GLY A 76 13.21 4.37 -1.56
N PHE A 77 13.33 4.87 -0.33
CA PHE A 77 12.19 4.98 0.58
C PHE A 77 11.09 5.90 0.00
N THR A 78 11.45 7.03 -0.61
CA THR A 78 10.45 7.88 -1.29
C THR A 78 9.81 7.19 -2.50
N ILE A 79 10.54 6.30 -3.20
CA ILE A 79 10.00 5.51 -4.31
C ILE A 79 9.05 4.43 -3.82
N VAL A 80 9.48 3.59 -2.87
CA VAL A 80 8.66 2.46 -2.42
C VAL A 80 7.41 2.93 -1.68
N THR A 81 7.46 4.10 -1.01
CA THR A 81 6.30 4.71 -0.36
C THR A 81 5.29 5.32 -1.34
N MET A 82 5.55 5.35 -2.67
CA MET A 82 4.52 5.56 -3.69
C MET A 82 3.42 4.48 -3.64
N PHE A 83 3.65 3.41 -2.92
CA PHE A 83 2.61 2.47 -2.50
C PHE A 83 1.43 3.18 -1.81
N ALA A 84 1.69 4.14 -0.92
CA ALA A 84 0.65 4.81 -0.16
C ALA A 84 -0.31 5.69 -1.00
N PRO A 85 0.16 6.58 -1.91
CA PRO A 85 -0.76 7.26 -2.83
C PRO A 85 -1.48 6.30 -3.79
N MET A 86 -0.82 5.21 -4.25
CA MET A 86 -1.49 4.18 -5.03
C MET A 86 -2.64 3.56 -4.23
N HIS A 87 -2.37 3.12 -3.00
CA HIS A 87 -3.34 2.54 -2.08
C HIS A 87 -4.52 3.48 -1.82
N GLU A 88 -4.28 4.76 -1.52
CA GLU A 88 -5.32 5.75 -1.28
C GLU A 88 -6.20 6.00 -2.55
N CYS A 89 -5.58 5.97 -3.73
CA CYS A 89 -6.28 6.06 -5.01
C CYS A 89 -7.18 4.84 -5.30
N VAL A 90 -6.88 3.67 -4.74
CA VAL A 90 -7.75 2.48 -4.83
C VAL A 90 -9.13 2.76 -4.27
N HIS A 91 -9.20 3.44 -3.12
CA HIS A 91 -10.44 3.83 -2.44
C HIS A 91 -11.11 5.07 -3.05
N LYS A 92 -10.52 5.67 -4.08
CA LYS A 92 -10.98 6.93 -4.69
C LYS A 92 -11.10 8.08 -3.67
N THR A 93 -10.22 8.09 -2.67
CA THR A 93 -10.22 9.06 -1.56
C THR A 93 -9.04 10.04 -1.62
N ALA A 94 -7.99 9.73 -2.40
CA ALA A 94 -6.85 10.63 -2.61
C ALA A 94 -7.28 11.98 -3.22
N PHE A 95 -8.25 11.93 -4.14
CA PHE A 95 -8.75 13.08 -4.88
C PHE A 95 -10.28 13.05 -4.94
N LYS A 96 -10.91 14.23 -5.10
CA LYS A 96 -12.34 14.35 -5.37
C LYS A 96 -12.67 13.86 -6.79
N SER A 97 -11.82 14.21 -7.77
CA SER A 97 -11.97 13.85 -9.18
C SER A 97 -11.58 12.38 -9.42
N PRO A 98 -12.50 11.53 -9.95
CA PRO A 98 -12.21 10.10 -10.16
C PRO A 98 -11.01 9.85 -11.08
N TRP A 99 -10.87 10.61 -12.17
CA TRP A 99 -9.79 10.44 -13.14
C TRP A 99 -8.40 10.71 -12.53
N LEU A 100 -8.29 11.62 -11.54
CA LEU A 100 -7.04 11.86 -10.82
C LEU A 100 -6.65 10.62 -10.00
N ASN A 101 -7.62 9.98 -9.32
CA ASN A 101 -7.35 8.73 -8.60
C ASN A 101 -6.87 7.63 -9.56
N ASP A 102 -7.46 7.51 -10.74
CA ASP A 102 -7.07 6.47 -11.71
C ASP A 102 -5.69 6.75 -12.30
N THR A 103 -5.41 8.00 -12.69
CA THR A 103 -4.14 8.38 -13.31
C THR A 103 -2.99 8.35 -12.32
N ILE A 104 -3.14 9.03 -11.18
CA ILE A 104 -2.08 9.11 -10.16
C ILE A 104 -1.85 7.74 -9.53
N GLY A 105 -2.94 6.98 -9.27
CA GLY A 105 -2.83 5.62 -8.75
C GLY A 105 -2.04 4.70 -9.68
N TRP A 106 -2.29 4.79 -11.01
CA TRP A 106 -1.56 3.98 -11.99
C TRP A 106 -0.07 4.38 -12.07
N ILE A 107 0.24 5.69 -12.09
CA ILE A 107 1.63 6.18 -12.08
C ILE A 107 2.34 5.76 -10.79
N ALA A 108 1.72 5.96 -9.65
CA ALA A 108 2.27 5.59 -8.34
C ALA A 108 2.52 4.07 -8.25
N GLY A 109 1.57 3.26 -8.72
CA GLY A 109 1.72 1.82 -8.79
C GLY A 109 2.87 1.39 -9.68
N ALA A 110 3.00 1.97 -10.88
CA ALA A 110 4.10 1.69 -11.78
C ALA A 110 5.47 2.06 -11.15
N LEU A 111 5.56 3.19 -10.43
CA LEU A 111 6.79 3.61 -9.75
C LEU A 111 7.20 2.64 -8.64
N CYS A 112 6.27 2.08 -7.87
CA CYS A 112 6.55 1.13 -6.79
C CYS A 112 6.33 -0.35 -7.15
N PHE A 113 6.23 -0.67 -8.45
CA PHE A 113 6.16 -2.03 -9.02
C PHE A 113 4.87 -2.80 -8.68
N TYR A 114 3.77 -2.10 -8.43
CA TYR A 114 2.43 -2.70 -8.30
C TYR A 114 1.59 -2.41 -9.55
N ASN A 115 0.77 -3.37 -9.98
CA ASN A 115 -0.27 -3.07 -10.96
C ASN A 115 -1.49 -2.51 -10.25
N PHE A 116 -1.76 -1.22 -10.46
CA PHE A 116 -2.83 -0.48 -9.79
C PHE A 116 -4.22 -1.10 -10.02
N THR A 117 -4.52 -1.51 -11.26
CA THR A 117 -5.85 -2.03 -11.62
C THR A 117 -6.11 -3.40 -10.98
N TYR A 118 -5.09 -4.25 -10.91
CA TYR A 118 -5.13 -5.50 -10.16
C TYR A 118 -5.22 -5.24 -8.66
N TYR A 119 -4.33 -4.38 -8.13
CA TYR A 119 -4.28 -4.08 -6.70
C TYR A 119 -5.59 -3.49 -6.18
N ARG A 120 -6.30 -2.69 -6.98
CA ARG A 120 -7.64 -2.20 -6.61
C ARG A 120 -8.60 -3.36 -6.32
N ARG A 121 -8.64 -4.42 -7.14
CA ARG A 121 -9.51 -5.58 -6.92
C ARG A 121 -9.08 -6.39 -5.70
N TYR A 122 -7.78 -6.66 -5.61
CA TYR A 122 -7.14 -7.33 -4.49
C TYR A 122 -7.46 -6.64 -3.17
N HIS A 123 -7.20 -5.34 -3.08
CA HIS A 123 -7.29 -4.58 -1.85
C HIS A 123 -8.74 -4.28 -1.43
N THR A 124 -9.65 -4.05 -2.38
CA THR A 124 -11.10 -3.97 -2.08
C THR A 124 -11.61 -5.29 -1.48
N TRP A 125 -11.11 -6.42 -1.98
CA TRP A 125 -11.47 -7.74 -1.45
C TRP A 125 -10.87 -7.97 -0.06
N HIS A 126 -9.61 -7.57 0.16
CA HIS A 126 -8.96 -7.59 1.47
C HIS A 126 -9.75 -6.78 2.52
N HIS A 127 -10.17 -5.57 2.23
CA HIS A 127 -11.02 -4.79 3.15
C HIS A 127 -12.36 -5.44 3.50
N ARG A 128 -12.91 -6.23 2.59
CA ARG A 128 -14.16 -6.96 2.82
C ARG A 128 -13.96 -8.18 3.71
N TYR A 129 -12.82 -8.83 3.58
CA TYR A 129 -12.52 -10.11 4.20
C TYR A 129 -11.26 -10.08 5.06
N THR A 130 -10.89 -8.91 5.58
CA THR A 130 -9.69 -8.72 6.40
C THR A 130 -9.58 -9.80 7.48
N GLN A 131 -8.47 -10.55 7.49
CA GLN A 131 -8.17 -11.65 8.42
C GLN A 131 -9.10 -12.89 8.30
N ASP A 132 -9.89 -13.01 7.23
CA ASP A 132 -10.62 -14.22 6.91
C ASP A 132 -9.67 -15.22 6.23
N GLU A 133 -9.42 -16.36 6.85
CA GLU A 133 -8.40 -17.33 6.39
C GLU A 133 -8.65 -17.91 5.00
N GLU A 134 -9.91 -18.00 4.56
CA GLU A 134 -10.27 -18.59 3.27
C GLU A 134 -10.37 -17.55 2.15
N ARG A 135 -10.66 -16.29 2.49
CA ARG A 135 -11.05 -15.27 1.51
C ARG A 135 -10.12 -14.08 1.44
N ASP A 136 -9.37 -13.78 2.51
CA ASP A 136 -8.43 -12.64 2.48
C ASP A 136 -7.24 -12.97 1.58
N PRO A 137 -7.05 -12.27 0.44
CA PRO A 137 -5.93 -12.54 -0.46
C PRO A 137 -4.57 -12.21 0.16
N GLU A 138 -4.51 -11.42 1.23
CA GLU A 138 -3.25 -11.15 1.95
C GLU A 138 -2.77 -12.36 2.75
N LEU A 139 -3.66 -13.30 3.02
CA LEU A 139 -3.35 -14.55 3.72
C LEU A 139 -3.10 -15.73 2.75
N ALA A 140 -3.22 -15.52 1.44
CA ALA A 140 -2.96 -16.56 0.44
C ALA A 140 -1.49 -17.00 0.39
N ASP A 141 -0.56 -16.09 0.72
CA ASP A 141 0.84 -16.45 0.95
C ASP A 141 1.04 -16.99 2.39
N PRO A 142 1.93 -17.96 2.60
CA PRO A 142 2.20 -18.48 3.95
C PRO A 142 2.57 -17.34 4.90
N ARG A 143 1.92 -17.31 6.06
CA ARG A 143 2.27 -16.37 7.12
C ARG A 143 3.71 -16.59 7.54
N PRO A 144 4.45 -15.53 7.86
CA PRO A 144 5.79 -15.68 8.41
C PRO A 144 5.72 -16.45 9.73
N VAL A 145 6.56 -17.48 9.87
CA VAL A 145 6.68 -18.28 11.09
C VAL A 145 8.05 -18.04 11.71
N GLY A 146 8.07 -17.67 12.98
CA GLY A 146 9.30 -17.39 13.71
C GLY A 146 10.14 -16.24 13.16
N LEU A 147 11.34 -16.11 13.67
CA LEU A 147 12.27 -15.02 13.26
C LEU A 147 12.73 -15.16 11.80
N LEU A 148 12.95 -16.37 11.31
CA LEU A 148 13.36 -16.59 9.92
C LEU A 148 12.25 -16.17 8.96
N GLY A 149 10.99 -16.54 9.24
CA GLY A 149 9.84 -16.11 8.46
C GLY A 149 9.70 -14.58 8.45
N TYR A 150 9.89 -13.93 9.59
CA TYR A 150 9.92 -12.46 9.67
C TYR A 150 11.02 -11.86 8.79
N VAL A 151 12.27 -12.31 8.91
CA VAL A 151 13.40 -11.78 8.14
C VAL A 151 13.22 -12.00 6.64
N THR A 152 12.75 -13.18 6.22
CA THR A 152 12.47 -13.45 4.79
C THR A 152 11.32 -12.59 4.25
N ASN A 153 10.28 -12.34 5.03
CA ASN A 153 9.19 -11.46 4.63
C ASN A 153 9.68 -10.01 4.45
N ILE A 154 10.36 -9.43 5.45
CA ILE A 154 10.83 -8.05 5.36
C ILE A 154 11.97 -7.86 4.36
N SER A 155 12.73 -8.90 4.00
CA SER A 155 13.80 -8.78 2.98
C SER A 155 13.29 -8.29 1.61
N GLY A 156 11.99 -8.44 1.35
CA GLY A 156 11.39 -8.13 0.05
C GLY A 156 11.74 -9.12 -1.06
N LEU A 157 12.45 -10.23 -0.74
CA LEU A 157 12.84 -11.22 -1.74
C LEU A 157 11.63 -11.78 -2.51
N TRP A 158 10.59 -12.18 -1.78
CA TRP A 158 9.37 -12.71 -2.40
C TRP A 158 8.63 -11.65 -3.22
N PHE A 159 8.69 -10.38 -2.83
CA PHE A 159 8.15 -9.28 -3.63
C PHE A 159 8.84 -9.22 -5.00
N TRP A 160 10.17 -9.21 -5.02
CA TRP A 160 10.93 -9.11 -6.28
C TRP A 160 10.83 -10.34 -7.17
N ILE A 161 10.50 -11.50 -6.61
CA ILE A 161 10.23 -12.72 -7.37
C ILE A 161 8.78 -12.74 -7.90
N ASN A 162 7.81 -12.41 -7.04
CA ASN A 162 6.40 -12.60 -7.34
C ASN A 162 5.81 -11.45 -8.18
N LYS A 163 6.24 -10.19 -7.99
CA LYS A 163 5.67 -9.06 -8.75
C LYS A 163 5.95 -9.11 -10.25
N PRO A 164 7.13 -9.44 -10.75
CA PRO A 164 7.32 -9.66 -12.18
C PRO A 164 6.51 -10.84 -12.72
N ARG A 165 6.40 -11.94 -11.96
CA ARG A 165 5.59 -13.11 -12.34
C ARG A 165 4.11 -12.76 -12.42
N GLU A 166 3.59 -12.04 -11.41
CA GLU A 166 2.22 -11.54 -11.38
C GLU A 166 1.93 -10.65 -12.59
N LEU A 167 2.81 -9.67 -12.88
CA LEU A 167 2.65 -8.77 -14.01
C LEU A 167 2.61 -9.53 -15.35
N LEU A 168 3.50 -10.50 -15.54
CA LEU A 168 3.50 -11.36 -16.73
C LEU A 168 2.22 -12.20 -16.82
N GLN A 169 1.83 -12.87 -15.74
CA GLN A 169 0.60 -13.67 -15.70
C GLN A 169 -0.63 -12.85 -16.04
N LEU A 170 -0.78 -11.66 -15.46
CA LEU A 170 -1.89 -10.75 -15.73
C LEU A 170 -1.90 -10.28 -17.20
N SER A 171 -0.72 -9.98 -17.76
CA SER A 171 -0.57 -9.55 -19.15
C SER A 171 -1.04 -10.62 -20.16
N PHE A 172 -0.89 -11.90 -19.82
CA PHE A 172 -1.29 -13.03 -20.66
C PHE A 172 -2.64 -13.67 -20.27
N GLY A 173 -3.50 -12.91 -19.59
CA GLY A 173 -4.88 -13.34 -19.29
C GLY A 173 -5.04 -14.13 -17.99
N GLY A 174 -4.03 -14.19 -17.15
CA GLY A 174 -4.04 -14.88 -15.85
C GLY A 174 -5.00 -14.30 -14.80
N ALA A 175 -5.67 -13.19 -15.08
CA ALA A 175 -6.64 -12.56 -14.17
C ALA A 175 -7.82 -13.49 -13.79
N ALA A 176 -8.13 -14.49 -14.61
CA ALA A 176 -9.18 -15.47 -14.32
C ALA A 176 -8.88 -16.39 -13.14
N ARG A 177 -7.63 -16.48 -12.70
CA ARG A 177 -7.19 -17.30 -11.56
C ARG A 177 -7.59 -16.72 -10.20
N TYR A 178 -7.91 -15.43 -10.16
CA TYR A 178 -8.20 -14.70 -8.93
C TYR A 178 -9.70 -14.53 -8.74
N ALA A 179 -10.26 -15.13 -7.70
CA ALA A 179 -11.69 -15.07 -7.38
C ALA A 179 -12.19 -13.63 -7.17
N PHE A 180 -11.34 -12.75 -6.65
CA PHE A 180 -11.66 -11.34 -6.43
C PHE A 180 -11.66 -10.49 -7.71
N ILE A 181 -11.36 -11.06 -8.90
CA ILE A 181 -11.43 -10.34 -10.17
C ILE A 181 -12.67 -10.79 -10.95
N PRO A 182 -13.75 -9.98 -10.95
CA PRO A 182 -14.95 -10.27 -11.72
C PRO A 182 -14.65 -10.40 -13.22
N SER A 183 -15.40 -11.26 -13.92
CA SER A 183 -15.20 -11.56 -15.35
C SER A 183 -15.15 -10.31 -16.23
N GLN A 184 -16.03 -9.33 -15.96
CA GLN A 184 -16.09 -8.05 -16.68
C GLN A 184 -14.85 -7.16 -16.47
N SER A 185 -14.09 -7.37 -15.40
CA SER A 185 -12.88 -6.59 -15.09
C SER A 185 -11.58 -7.21 -15.60
N ARG A 186 -11.60 -8.49 -16.01
CA ARG A 186 -10.38 -9.24 -16.38
C ARG A 186 -9.63 -8.61 -17.56
N ASN A 187 -10.36 -8.15 -18.57
CA ASN A 187 -9.74 -7.47 -19.72
C ASN A 187 -9.09 -6.15 -19.32
N LEU A 188 -9.72 -5.35 -18.44
CA LEU A 188 -9.15 -4.10 -17.96
C LEU A 188 -7.85 -4.35 -17.18
N VAL A 189 -7.81 -5.37 -16.32
CA VAL A 189 -6.60 -5.76 -15.59
C VAL A 189 -5.51 -6.20 -16.56
N ALA A 190 -5.82 -7.02 -17.54
CA ALA A 190 -4.86 -7.50 -18.54
C ALA A 190 -4.28 -6.33 -19.38
N TRP A 191 -5.11 -5.39 -19.82
CA TRP A 191 -4.64 -4.23 -20.56
C TRP A 191 -3.76 -3.30 -19.70
N SER A 192 -4.14 -3.08 -18.45
CA SER A 192 -3.32 -2.31 -17.49
C SER A 192 -1.95 -2.97 -17.26
N ALA A 193 -1.92 -4.30 -17.12
CA ALA A 193 -0.69 -5.05 -16.95
C ALA A 193 0.20 -4.99 -18.21
N ARG A 194 -0.38 -5.12 -19.42
CA ARG A 194 0.34 -4.98 -20.69
C ARG A 194 0.93 -3.57 -20.86
N ALA A 195 0.16 -2.54 -20.51
CA ALA A 195 0.65 -1.16 -20.57
C ALA A 195 1.83 -0.93 -19.62
N GLN A 196 1.76 -1.46 -18.41
CA GLN A 196 2.85 -1.38 -17.43
C GLN A 196 4.08 -2.19 -17.88
N LEU A 197 3.88 -3.40 -18.40
CA LEU A 197 4.96 -4.20 -18.97
C LEU A 197 5.63 -3.50 -20.15
N ALA A 198 4.83 -2.92 -21.06
CA ALA A 198 5.33 -2.14 -22.20
C ALA A 198 6.15 -0.93 -21.74
N LEU A 199 5.68 -0.21 -20.69
CA LEU A 199 6.44 0.88 -20.08
C LEU A 199 7.82 0.40 -19.59
N TYR A 200 7.87 -0.69 -18.84
CA TYR A 200 9.13 -1.21 -18.29
C TYR A 200 10.08 -1.70 -19.38
N LEU A 201 9.56 -2.40 -20.39
CA LEU A 201 10.35 -2.83 -21.55
C LEU A 201 10.87 -1.63 -22.35
N SER A 202 10.05 -0.59 -22.56
CA SER A 202 10.47 0.62 -23.25
C SER A 202 11.58 1.35 -22.51
N LEU A 203 11.49 1.47 -21.18
CA LEU A 203 12.55 2.05 -20.36
C LEU A 203 13.84 1.21 -20.40
N ALA A 204 13.74 -0.11 -20.37
CA ALA A 204 14.89 -1.00 -20.49
C ALA A 204 15.56 -0.88 -21.89
N ILE A 205 14.77 -0.92 -22.96
CA ILE A 205 15.27 -0.76 -24.33
C ILE A 205 15.94 0.62 -24.50
N ALA A 206 15.27 1.70 -24.05
CA ALA A 206 15.84 3.04 -24.11
C ALA A 206 17.16 3.14 -23.33
N SER A 207 17.24 2.54 -22.14
CA SER A 207 18.47 2.52 -21.32
C SER A 207 19.62 1.81 -22.06
N VAL A 208 19.34 0.67 -22.70
CA VAL A 208 20.35 -0.06 -23.48
C VAL A 208 20.75 0.74 -24.73
N ALA A 209 19.78 1.25 -25.50
CA ALA A 209 20.02 1.99 -26.74
C ALA A 209 20.85 3.28 -26.51
N THR A 210 20.58 3.97 -25.41
CA THR A 210 21.31 5.20 -25.03
C THR A 210 22.53 4.95 -24.14
N ARG A 211 22.80 3.70 -23.78
CA ARG A 211 23.83 3.30 -22.80
C ARG A 211 23.69 4.05 -21.46
N SER A 212 22.46 4.40 -21.07
CA SER A 212 22.16 5.15 -19.85
C SER A 212 21.85 4.21 -18.69
N THR A 213 22.48 4.45 -17.56
CA THR A 213 22.23 3.73 -16.31
C THR A 213 21.30 4.48 -15.35
N VAL A 214 20.68 5.58 -15.79
CA VAL A 214 19.83 6.44 -14.93
C VAL A 214 18.67 5.67 -14.33
N VAL A 215 17.92 4.89 -15.11
CA VAL A 215 16.80 4.06 -14.62
C VAL A 215 17.28 3.08 -13.56
N LEU A 216 18.47 2.50 -13.73
CA LEU A 216 19.06 1.57 -12.78
C LEU A 216 19.40 2.26 -11.46
N TRP A 217 20.16 3.37 -11.49
CA TRP A 217 20.71 4.02 -10.32
C TRP A 217 19.75 4.97 -9.60
N TYR A 218 18.74 5.50 -10.29
CA TYR A 218 17.78 6.44 -9.72
C TYR A 218 16.39 5.86 -9.48
N TRP A 219 16.14 4.61 -9.89
CA TRP A 219 14.85 3.98 -9.67
C TRP A 219 14.97 2.56 -9.16
N PHE A 220 15.53 1.63 -9.96
CA PHE A 220 15.49 0.19 -9.64
C PHE A 220 16.33 -0.15 -8.40
N VAL A 221 17.62 0.23 -8.36
CA VAL A 221 18.53 -0.09 -7.24
C VAL A 221 18.08 0.57 -5.94
N PRO A 222 17.72 1.87 -5.90
CA PRO A 222 17.17 2.47 -4.69
C PRO A 222 15.89 1.78 -4.21
N ALA A 223 14.95 1.44 -5.11
CA ALA A 223 13.74 0.71 -4.76
C ALA A 223 14.05 -0.69 -4.20
N LEU A 224 15.01 -1.40 -4.81
CA LEU A 224 15.48 -2.71 -4.34
C LEU A 224 16.02 -2.63 -2.92
N LEU A 225 16.90 -1.66 -2.63
CA LEU A 225 17.49 -1.45 -1.31
C LEU A 225 16.46 -1.02 -0.25
N ALA A 226 15.46 -0.24 -0.63
CA ALA A 226 14.48 0.29 0.31
C ALA A 226 13.24 -0.61 0.50
N GLN A 227 13.04 -1.65 -0.32
CA GLN A 227 11.90 -2.55 -0.18
C GLN A 227 11.77 -3.16 1.22
N PRO A 228 12.85 -3.56 1.91
CA PRO A 228 12.78 -4.02 3.30
C PRO A 228 12.15 -3.00 4.25
N LEU A 229 12.40 -1.70 4.05
CA LEU A 229 11.80 -0.65 4.87
C LEU A 229 10.28 -0.61 4.68
N LEU A 230 9.78 -0.66 3.45
CA LEU A 230 8.34 -0.71 3.20
C LEU A 230 7.74 -1.99 3.81
N ARG A 231 8.37 -3.15 3.62
CA ARG A 231 7.89 -4.42 4.19
C ARG A 231 7.77 -4.35 5.71
N ALA A 232 8.75 -3.74 6.40
CA ALA A 232 8.70 -3.54 7.85
C ALA A 232 7.57 -2.58 8.29
N LEU A 233 7.10 -1.69 7.40
CA LEU A 233 5.91 -0.87 7.68
C LEU A 233 4.62 -1.67 7.48
N LEU A 234 4.52 -2.49 6.44
CA LEU A 234 3.29 -3.21 6.08
C LEU A 234 3.04 -4.43 6.97
N ILE A 235 4.07 -5.21 7.32
CA ILE A 235 3.91 -6.43 8.12
C ILE A 235 3.21 -6.20 9.45
N VAL A 236 3.32 -5.00 10.03
CA VAL A 236 2.74 -4.71 11.34
C VAL A 236 1.26 -4.37 11.28
N GLU A 237 0.69 -4.16 10.11
CA GLU A 237 -0.68 -3.67 9.94
C GLU A 237 -1.71 -4.68 10.46
N HIS A 238 -1.50 -5.97 10.19
CA HIS A 238 -2.42 -7.05 10.57
C HIS A 238 -1.76 -8.18 11.37
N THR A 239 -0.43 -8.37 11.26
CA THR A 239 0.25 -9.49 11.91
C THR A 239 0.19 -9.36 13.44
N GLY A 240 -0.30 -10.43 14.10
CA GLY A 240 -0.48 -10.46 15.55
C GLY A 240 -1.72 -9.72 16.04
N CYS A 241 -2.63 -9.34 15.15
CA CYS A 241 -3.98 -8.90 15.48
C CYS A 241 -4.95 -10.09 15.45
N SER A 242 -6.20 -9.91 15.88
CA SER A 242 -7.18 -10.99 15.90
C SER A 242 -7.55 -11.46 14.49
N MET A 243 -7.93 -12.74 14.40
CA MET A 243 -8.38 -13.40 13.17
C MET A 243 -9.90 -13.41 13.07
N ASP A 244 -10.52 -12.27 13.31
CA ASP A 244 -11.96 -12.08 13.24
C ASP A 244 -12.33 -10.93 12.29
N SER A 245 -13.60 -10.72 12.04
CA SER A 245 -14.11 -9.66 11.16
C SER A 245 -14.26 -8.30 11.85
N ASN A 246 -13.83 -8.16 13.13
CA ASN A 246 -13.97 -6.92 13.87
C ASN A 246 -12.80 -5.96 13.59
N GLY A 247 -13.07 -4.88 12.86
CA GLY A 247 -12.06 -3.88 12.51
C GLY A 247 -11.39 -3.15 13.69
N LEU A 248 -11.94 -3.27 14.92
CA LEU A 248 -11.34 -2.70 16.13
C LEU A 248 -10.19 -3.57 16.68
N THR A 249 -10.16 -4.86 16.32
CA THR A 249 -9.25 -5.86 16.87
C THR A 249 -8.34 -6.51 15.84
N ASN A 250 -8.74 -6.55 14.55
CA ASN A 250 -8.04 -7.27 13.50
C ASN A 250 -6.99 -6.43 12.74
N THR A 251 -6.85 -5.16 13.10
CA THR A 251 -5.96 -4.20 12.43
C THR A 251 -5.25 -3.32 13.45
N ARG A 252 -3.99 -2.97 13.17
CA ARG A 252 -3.17 -2.13 14.06
C ARG A 252 -2.98 -0.73 13.48
N THR A 253 -3.11 0.29 14.35
CA THR A 253 -2.61 1.63 14.12
C THR A 253 -1.21 1.75 14.70
N THR A 254 -0.29 2.36 13.93
CA THR A 254 1.09 2.62 14.38
C THR A 254 1.36 4.11 14.39
N LEU A 255 1.68 4.67 15.55
CA LEU A 255 2.06 6.07 15.64
C LEU A 255 3.44 6.28 15.00
N ALA A 256 3.52 7.20 14.05
CA ALA A 256 4.73 7.42 13.27
C ALA A 256 5.14 8.89 13.27
N SER A 257 6.45 9.14 13.04
CA SER A 257 7.00 10.47 12.85
C SER A 257 6.38 11.19 11.65
N TRP A 258 6.43 12.51 11.64
CA TRP A 258 5.84 13.29 10.54
C TRP A 258 6.38 12.92 9.16
N PRO A 259 7.69 12.71 8.92
CA PRO A 259 8.18 12.34 7.58
C PRO A 259 7.60 11.01 7.09
N VAL A 260 7.50 10.00 7.97
CA VAL A 260 6.89 8.71 7.63
C VAL A 260 5.40 8.88 7.34
N ARG A 261 4.66 9.60 8.18
CA ARG A 261 3.24 9.88 7.91
C ARG A 261 3.03 10.68 6.64
N PHE A 262 3.97 11.58 6.31
CA PHE A 262 3.90 12.36 5.08
C PHE A 262 4.04 11.45 3.85
N LEU A 263 5.11 10.66 3.76
CA LEU A 263 5.38 9.78 2.62
C LEU A 263 4.38 8.61 2.55
N MET A 264 3.92 8.10 3.68
CA MET A 264 2.90 7.05 3.77
C MET A 264 1.46 7.59 3.75
N TRP A 265 1.21 8.84 3.39
CA TRP A 265 -0.14 9.44 3.27
C TRP A 265 -1.05 9.18 4.48
N ASN A 266 -0.51 9.24 5.70
CA ASN A 266 -1.19 8.90 6.95
C ASN A 266 -1.71 7.45 7.04
N MET A 267 -1.31 6.55 6.13
CA MET A 267 -1.64 5.13 6.17
C MET A 267 -1.24 4.42 7.49
N PRO A 268 -0.26 4.90 8.29
CA PRO A 268 -0.04 4.38 9.64
C PRO A 268 -1.25 4.40 10.58
N PHE A 269 -2.28 5.22 10.30
CA PHE A 269 -3.61 5.13 10.92
C PHE A 269 -4.46 4.06 10.25
N HIS A 270 -3.94 2.81 10.24
CA HIS A 270 -4.45 1.75 9.38
C HIS A 270 -5.76 1.13 9.90
N ALA A 271 -5.93 1.04 11.23
CA ALA A 271 -7.18 0.57 11.82
C ALA A 271 -8.35 1.53 11.51
N GLU A 272 -8.12 2.84 11.57
CA GLU A 272 -9.10 3.86 11.22
C GLU A 272 -9.47 3.78 9.73
N HIS A 273 -8.47 3.52 8.90
CA HIS A 273 -8.64 3.34 7.47
C HIS A 273 -9.47 2.07 7.16
N HIS A 274 -9.18 0.94 7.81
CA HIS A 274 -9.96 -0.29 7.64
C HIS A 274 -11.40 -0.15 8.15
N LEU A 275 -11.60 0.56 9.27
CA LEU A 275 -12.95 0.83 9.79
C LEU A 275 -13.76 1.72 8.84
N TYR A 276 -13.14 2.76 8.29
CA TYR A 276 -13.82 3.76 7.46
C TYR A 276 -13.02 4.12 6.22
N PRO A 277 -12.92 3.23 5.22
CA PRO A 277 -12.11 3.44 4.02
C PRO A 277 -12.57 4.61 3.13
N SER A 278 -13.74 5.17 3.41
CA SER A 278 -14.23 6.41 2.79
C SER A 278 -13.58 7.68 3.32
N ILE A 279 -12.90 7.62 4.47
CA ILE A 279 -12.21 8.77 5.08
C ILE A 279 -10.87 8.98 4.38
N PRO A 280 -10.65 10.12 3.68
CA PRO A 280 -9.41 10.38 2.97
C PRO A 280 -8.22 10.56 3.91
N PHE A 281 -7.03 10.25 3.40
CA PHE A 281 -5.75 10.29 4.12
C PHE A 281 -5.55 11.53 5.00
N HIS A 282 -5.98 12.70 4.53
CA HIS A 282 -5.81 13.97 5.26
C HIS A 282 -6.74 14.13 6.47
N CYS A 283 -7.78 13.30 6.57
CA CYS A 283 -8.72 13.27 7.68
C CYS A 283 -8.43 12.13 8.68
N LEU A 284 -7.61 11.13 8.33
CA LEU A 284 -7.25 10.00 9.22
C LEU A 284 -6.71 10.44 10.59
N PRO A 285 -5.85 11.49 10.72
CA PRO A 285 -5.43 11.97 12.04
C PRO A 285 -6.58 12.53 12.90
N ARG A 286 -7.67 13.00 12.26
CA ARG A 286 -8.89 13.42 12.99
C ARG A 286 -9.71 12.20 13.37
N ALA A 287 -9.88 11.23 12.46
CA ALA A 287 -10.54 9.96 12.76
C ALA A 287 -9.87 9.24 13.93
N HIS A 288 -8.53 9.23 13.99
CA HIS A 288 -7.79 8.67 15.12
C HIS A 288 -8.17 9.30 16.46
N ARG A 289 -8.36 10.62 16.54
CA ARG A 289 -8.77 11.26 17.80
C ARG A 289 -10.13 10.78 18.31
N GLU A 290 -11.03 10.49 17.39
CA GLU A 290 -12.39 9.99 17.71
C GLU A 290 -12.37 8.48 18.06
N LEU A 291 -11.47 7.70 17.44
CA LEU A 291 -11.48 6.23 17.50
C LEU A 291 -10.49 5.62 18.50
N LYS A 292 -9.43 6.35 18.89
CA LYS A 292 -8.30 5.79 19.64
C LYS A 292 -8.66 5.04 20.93
N GLN A 293 -9.78 5.40 21.59
CA GLN A 293 -10.22 4.75 22.80
C GLN A 293 -10.90 3.40 22.55
N ASN A 294 -11.31 3.13 21.32
CA ASN A 294 -12.00 1.93 20.89
C ASN A 294 -11.07 0.92 20.21
N LEU A 295 -9.89 1.38 19.74
CA LEU A 295 -8.94 0.52 19.04
C LEU A 295 -8.14 -0.35 20.02
N THR A 296 -8.05 -1.63 19.73
CA THR A 296 -7.29 -2.58 20.56
C THR A 296 -5.79 -2.48 20.33
N HIS A 297 -5.37 -2.28 19.08
CA HIS A 297 -3.97 -2.32 18.71
C HIS A 297 -3.47 -0.94 18.27
N ILE A 298 -2.84 -0.21 19.21
CA ILE A 298 -2.12 1.04 18.93
C ILE A 298 -0.66 0.87 19.35
N ALA A 299 0.25 0.83 18.38
CA ALA A 299 1.68 0.78 18.65
C ALA A 299 2.28 2.20 18.71
N PRO A 300 3.15 2.51 19.68
CA PRO A 300 3.73 3.85 19.84
C PRO A 300 4.76 4.19 18.76
N SER A 301 5.26 3.23 18.02
CA SER A 301 6.19 3.41 16.90
C SER A 301 6.35 2.14 16.07
N TYR A 302 6.86 2.24 14.84
CA TYR A 302 7.17 1.08 14.01
C TYR A 302 8.20 0.12 14.63
N PRO A 303 9.29 0.58 15.27
CA PRO A 303 10.16 -0.35 16.01
C PRO A 303 9.45 -1.11 17.14
N ALA A 304 8.52 -0.48 17.84
CA ALA A 304 7.72 -1.15 18.87
C ALA A 304 6.75 -2.17 18.25
N ALA A 305 6.05 -1.80 17.17
CA ALA A 305 5.15 -2.69 16.46
C ALA A 305 5.87 -3.93 15.91
N ASN A 306 7.05 -3.74 15.27
CA ASN A 306 7.84 -4.86 14.76
C ASN A 306 8.36 -5.77 15.88
N ARG A 307 8.72 -5.23 17.06
CA ARG A 307 9.07 -6.06 18.22
C ARG A 307 7.89 -6.93 18.67
N GLN A 308 6.68 -6.37 18.72
CA GLN A 308 5.47 -7.12 19.03
C GLN A 308 5.22 -8.24 18.02
N VAL A 309 5.33 -7.94 16.71
CA VAL A 309 5.19 -8.95 15.65
C VAL A 309 6.23 -10.07 15.82
N ILE A 310 7.51 -9.74 16.03
CA ILE A 310 8.57 -10.75 16.25
C ILE A 310 8.27 -11.61 17.47
N GLN A 311 7.77 -11.02 18.55
CA GLN A 311 7.40 -11.75 19.76
C GLN A 311 6.24 -12.72 19.49
N THR A 312 5.17 -12.25 18.87
CA THR A 312 4.03 -13.11 18.48
C THR A 312 4.46 -14.28 17.60
N LEU A 313 5.31 -14.01 16.58
CA LEU A 313 5.78 -15.06 15.67
C LEU A 313 6.72 -16.08 16.33
N ARG A 314 7.40 -15.72 17.42
CA ARG A 314 8.19 -16.68 18.23
C ARG A 314 7.31 -17.56 19.10
N GLU A 315 6.23 -17.01 19.65
CA GLU A 315 5.29 -17.74 20.50
C GLU A 315 4.53 -18.81 19.71
N THR A 316 4.18 -18.53 18.44
CA THR A 316 3.56 -19.55 17.55
C THR A 316 4.45 -20.74 17.27
N VAL A 317 5.78 -20.59 17.21
CA VAL A 317 6.73 -21.72 17.01
C VAL A 317 6.84 -22.63 18.24
N VAL A 318 6.53 -22.11 19.43
CA VAL A 318 6.64 -22.89 20.69
C VAL A 318 5.35 -23.65 20.97
N ALA A 319 4.24 -23.29 20.32
CA ALA A 319 2.93 -23.89 20.53
C ALA A 319 2.63 -25.07 19.58
N ASP A 320 3.39 -25.19 18.48
CA ASP A 320 3.38 -26.32 17.53
C ASP A 320 4.48 -27.35 17.90
#